data_1330997731cfdd5b13dd75b4a8277ccd
#
_entry.id   1330997731cfdd5b13dd75b4a8277ccd
#
_cell.length_a   1.000
_cell.length_b   1.000
_cell.length_c   1.000
_cell.angle_alpha   90.00
_cell.angle_beta   90.00
_cell.angle_gamma   90.00
#
_symmetry.space_group_name_H-M   'P 1'
#
loop_
_entity.id
_entity.type
_entity.pdbx_description
1 polymer ?
#
loop_
_entity_poly.entity_id
_entity_poly.type
_entity_poly.pdbx_seq_one_letter_code
_entity_poly.pdbx_strand_id
1 'polypeptide(L)'
;IRLSLVGSEMCKETGQLAQIRDEIRYQYGFYEFGIWIVELAESHTVIGRAGLQLRDGYGEPELGFVIAPAYRGHGYAREACEAVLQVAREELFFETIRAVVHRDNEKSLRLCKKLGFIVDNKAEKDENPWIFLRKSLK
;
A
#
# COMPACT_ATOMS: atom_id res chain seq x y z
N ILE A 1 -14.51 -0.80 6.00
CA ILE A 1 -13.21 -1.29 6.52
C ILE A 1 -12.62 -0.34 7.54
N ARG A 2 -11.70 -0.86 8.29
CA ARG A 2 -10.90 -0.07 9.22
C ARG A 2 -9.43 -0.29 8.91
N LEU A 3 -8.67 0.78 8.85
CA LEU A 3 -7.23 0.72 8.70
C LEU A 3 -6.55 0.99 10.03
N SER A 4 -5.64 0.10 10.42
CA SER A 4 -4.84 0.26 11.62
C SER A 4 -3.37 0.25 11.23
N LEU A 5 -2.69 1.38 11.46
CA LEU A 5 -1.26 1.47 11.18
C LEU A 5 -0.48 0.56 12.13
N VAL A 6 0.30 -0.34 11.56
CA VAL A 6 1.19 -1.18 12.35
C VAL A 6 2.30 -0.29 12.92
N GLY A 7 2.38 -0.24 14.25
CA GLY A 7 3.34 0.61 14.93
C GLY A 7 2.78 1.91 15.48
N SER A 8 1.50 2.23 15.23
CA SER A 8 0.85 3.35 15.91
C SER A 8 0.42 2.92 17.32
N GLU A 9 0.35 3.87 18.23
CA GLU A 9 -0.12 3.64 19.60
C GLU A 9 -1.59 3.18 19.65
N MET A 10 -2.32 3.30 18.56
CA MET A 10 -3.70 2.87 18.44
C MET A 10 -3.85 1.36 18.20
N CYS A 11 -2.80 0.68 17.82
CA CYS A 11 -2.75 -0.78 17.80
C CYS A 11 -2.44 -1.28 19.19
N LYS A 12 -3.46 -1.42 20.02
CA LYS A 12 -3.32 -2.13 21.31
C LYS A 12 -3.15 -3.63 21.04
N GLU A 13 -2.03 -4.11 21.40
CA GLU A 13 -1.33 -5.20 20.83
C GLU A 13 -1.64 -6.56 21.40
N THR A 14 -1.88 -7.49 20.54
CA THR A 14 -1.46 -8.87 20.76
C THR A 14 0.04 -8.97 20.44
N GLY A 15 0.79 -9.87 21.08
CA GLY A 15 2.24 -10.01 20.89
C GLY A 15 2.69 -10.17 19.44
N GLN A 16 1.80 -10.64 18.54
CA GLN A 16 2.08 -10.75 17.12
C GLN A 16 2.17 -9.38 16.42
N LEU A 17 1.33 -8.43 16.80
CA LEU A 17 1.36 -7.08 16.23
C LEU A 17 2.62 -6.33 16.65
N ALA A 18 3.07 -6.51 17.89
CA ALA A 18 4.32 -5.92 18.36
C ALA A 18 5.52 -6.46 17.58
N GLN A 19 5.54 -7.74 17.29
CA GLN A 19 6.61 -8.39 16.54
C GLN A 19 6.65 -7.89 15.08
N ILE A 20 5.49 -7.78 14.43
CA ILE A 20 5.38 -7.23 13.09
C ILE A 20 5.82 -5.76 13.07
N ARG A 21 5.48 -4.99 14.09
CA ARG A 21 5.92 -3.61 14.24
C ARG A 21 7.44 -3.50 14.27
N ASP A 22 8.09 -4.33 15.08
CA ASP A 22 9.54 -4.30 15.22
C ASP A 22 10.24 -4.70 13.92
N GLU A 23 9.71 -5.69 13.22
CA GLU A 23 10.20 -6.07 11.88
C GLU A 23 10.07 -4.94 10.88
N ILE A 24 8.95 -4.23 10.89
CA ILE A 24 8.72 -3.09 9.99
C ILE A 24 9.68 -1.95 10.32
N ARG A 25 9.86 -1.62 11.58
CA ARG A 25 10.82 -0.59 11.99
C ARG A 25 12.25 -0.95 11.61
N TYR A 26 12.61 -2.21 11.75
CA TYR A 26 13.91 -2.70 11.36
C TYR A 26 14.13 -2.64 9.84
N GLN A 27 13.13 -3.06 9.06
CA GLN A 27 13.20 -3.05 7.59
C GLN A 27 13.17 -1.64 6.99
N TYR A 28 12.35 -0.75 7.54
CA TYR A 28 12.08 0.55 6.94
C TYR A 28 12.78 1.71 7.65
N GLY A 29 13.51 1.45 8.72
CA GLY A 29 14.31 2.45 9.42
C GLY A 29 13.49 3.57 10.03
N PHE A 30 13.91 4.81 9.78
CA PHE A 30 13.33 6.01 10.38
C PHE A 30 12.06 6.51 9.68
N TYR A 31 11.54 5.79 8.72
CA TYR A 31 10.36 6.24 7.97
C TYR A 31 9.10 5.97 8.77
N GLU A 32 8.32 7.01 9.02
CA GLU A 32 7.08 6.96 9.79
C GLU A 32 5.90 6.37 9.01
N PHE A 33 6.07 6.13 7.74
CA PHE A 33 5.09 5.43 6.94
C PHE A 33 5.41 3.94 6.93
N GLY A 34 4.40 3.13 6.69
CA GLY A 34 4.58 1.69 6.76
C GLY A 34 3.37 0.96 6.24
N ILE A 35 3.08 -0.16 6.87
CA ILE A 35 2.00 -1.04 6.48
C ILE A 35 0.83 -0.86 7.43
N TRP A 36 -0.37 -0.68 6.86
CA TRP A 36 -1.62 -0.67 7.58
C TRP A 36 -2.30 -2.03 7.47
N ILE A 37 -2.80 -2.52 8.59
CA ILE A 37 -3.66 -3.70 8.61
C ILE A 37 -5.06 -3.25 8.21
N VAL A 38 -5.67 -4.00 7.29
CA VAL A 38 -7.04 -3.79 6.84
C VAL A 38 -7.93 -4.78 7.54
N GLU A 39 -8.91 -4.27 8.28
CA GLU A 39 -9.88 -5.12 8.97
C GLU A 39 -11.32 -4.67 8.69
N LEU A 40 -12.25 -5.59 8.83
CA LEU A 40 -13.66 -5.25 8.76
C LEU A 40 -14.07 -4.47 10.01
N ALA A 41 -14.80 -3.37 9.82
CA ALA A 41 -15.15 -2.47 10.91
C ALA A 41 -16.02 -3.13 11.99
N GLU A 42 -16.92 -4.01 11.59
CA GLU A 42 -17.87 -4.65 12.51
C GLU A 42 -17.27 -5.82 13.29
N SER A 43 -16.59 -6.71 12.59
CA SER A 43 -16.09 -7.97 13.18
C SER A 43 -14.63 -7.88 13.65
N HIS A 44 -13.91 -6.82 13.26
CA HIS A 44 -12.47 -6.69 13.47
C HIS A 44 -11.64 -7.81 12.82
N THR A 45 -12.22 -8.51 11.85
CA THR A 45 -11.52 -9.55 11.10
C THR A 45 -10.46 -8.90 10.23
N VAL A 46 -9.21 -9.35 10.35
CA VAL A 46 -8.13 -8.90 9.48
C VAL A 46 -8.29 -9.55 8.11
N ILE A 47 -8.43 -8.73 7.08
CA ILE A 47 -8.67 -9.19 5.71
C ILE A 47 -7.51 -8.88 4.75
N GLY A 48 -6.53 -8.14 5.18
CA GLY A 48 -5.41 -7.81 4.34
C GLY A 48 -4.51 -6.74 4.91
N ARG A 49 -3.71 -6.17 4.02
CA ARG A 49 -2.80 -5.08 4.34
C ARG A 49 -2.67 -4.14 3.14
N ALA A 50 -2.37 -2.88 3.44
CA ALA A 50 -2.03 -1.88 2.42
C ALA A 50 -0.98 -0.95 3.01
N GLY A 51 -0.12 -0.40 2.20
CA GLY A 51 0.91 0.48 2.75
C GLY A 51 1.83 1.09 1.72
N LEU A 52 2.83 1.77 2.25
CA LEU A 52 3.86 2.45 1.48
C LEU A 52 5.22 1.93 1.92
N GLN A 53 6.11 1.72 0.95
CA GLN A 53 7.50 1.36 1.24
C GLN A 53 8.44 2.14 0.34
N LEU A 54 9.62 2.46 0.85
CA LEU A 54 10.71 2.98 0.05
C LEU A 54 11.63 1.83 -0.34
N ARG A 55 11.91 1.72 -1.64
CA ARG A 55 12.96 0.84 -2.13
C ARG A 55 14.25 1.63 -2.24
N ASP A 56 15.37 0.95 -1.98
CA ASP A 56 16.69 1.54 -2.08
C ASP A 56 16.92 2.20 -3.45
N GLY A 57 17.43 3.42 -3.44
CA GLY A 57 17.75 4.18 -4.64
C GLY A 57 16.60 4.96 -5.24
N TYR A 58 15.40 4.89 -4.68
CA TYR A 58 14.25 5.65 -5.15
C TYR A 58 13.70 6.55 -4.05
N GLY A 59 13.59 7.85 -4.34
CA GLY A 59 13.03 8.82 -3.40
C GLY A 59 11.51 8.82 -3.32
N GLU A 60 10.84 7.98 -4.09
CA GLU A 60 9.39 7.91 -4.16
C GLU A 60 8.87 6.63 -3.49
N PRO A 61 7.88 6.74 -2.60
CA PRO A 61 7.31 5.56 -1.97
C PRO A 61 6.47 4.74 -2.97
N GLU A 62 6.42 3.45 -2.73
CA GLU A 62 5.67 2.50 -3.53
C GLU A 62 4.44 2.02 -2.75
N LEU A 63 3.28 2.10 -3.39
CA LEU A 63 2.03 1.55 -2.85
C LEU A 63 2.00 0.04 -3.04
N GLY A 64 1.72 -0.67 -1.96
CA GLY A 64 1.47 -2.11 -1.99
C GLY A 64 0.19 -2.45 -1.26
N PHE A 65 -0.49 -3.51 -1.70
CA PHE A 65 -1.70 -3.97 -1.04
C PHE A 65 -1.96 -5.45 -1.33
N VAL A 66 -2.56 -6.12 -0.36
CA VAL A 66 -3.01 -7.50 -0.48
C VAL A 66 -4.31 -7.65 0.29
N ILE A 67 -5.32 -8.21 -0.34
CA ILE A 67 -6.57 -8.60 0.31
C ILE A 67 -6.70 -10.11 0.21
N ALA A 68 -7.06 -10.76 1.33
CA ALA A 68 -7.26 -12.21 1.37
C ALA A 68 -8.30 -12.64 0.33
N PRO A 69 -8.10 -13.79 -0.34
CA PRO A 69 -8.96 -14.22 -1.46
C PRO A 69 -10.45 -14.26 -1.12
N ALA A 70 -10.81 -14.67 0.10
CA ALA A 70 -12.20 -14.76 0.54
C ALA A 70 -12.93 -13.41 0.61
N TYR A 71 -12.17 -12.30 0.64
CA TYR A 71 -12.73 -10.95 0.78
C TYR A 71 -12.53 -10.08 -0.46
N ARG A 72 -12.06 -10.66 -1.54
CA ARG A 72 -11.90 -9.96 -2.82
C ARG A 72 -13.25 -9.74 -3.51
N GLY A 73 -13.30 -8.75 -4.40
CA GLY A 73 -14.50 -8.44 -5.17
C GLY A 73 -15.51 -7.56 -4.46
N HIS A 74 -15.16 -6.97 -3.32
CA HIS A 74 -16.04 -6.10 -2.54
C HIS A 74 -15.60 -4.62 -2.52
N GLY A 75 -14.53 -4.27 -3.25
CA GLY A 75 -14.01 -2.90 -3.25
C GLY A 75 -13.12 -2.54 -2.07
N TYR A 76 -12.76 -3.50 -1.23
CA TYR A 76 -11.94 -3.24 -0.04
C TYR A 76 -10.51 -2.78 -0.39
N ALA A 77 -9.91 -3.36 -1.41
CA ALA A 77 -8.58 -2.94 -1.86
C ALA A 77 -8.56 -1.48 -2.29
N ARG A 78 -9.56 -1.05 -3.06
CA ARG A 78 -9.70 0.33 -3.49
C ARG A 78 -9.88 1.29 -2.31
N GLU A 79 -10.78 0.95 -1.40
CA GLU A 79 -11.03 1.74 -0.20
C GLU A 79 -9.76 1.90 0.65
N ALA A 80 -9.04 0.80 0.86
CA ALA A 80 -7.79 0.81 1.61
C ALA A 80 -6.72 1.67 0.92
N CYS A 81 -6.54 1.51 -0.39
CA CYS A 81 -5.56 2.29 -1.14
C CYS A 81 -5.90 3.78 -1.19
N GLU A 82 -7.18 4.13 -1.34
CA GLU A 82 -7.61 5.53 -1.29
C GLU A 82 -7.26 6.17 0.06
N ALA A 83 -7.47 5.45 1.15
CA ALA A 83 -7.12 5.93 2.48
C ALA A 83 -5.61 6.09 2.67
N VAL A 84 -4.82 5.14 2.19
CA VAL A 84 -3.35 5.22 2.25
C VAL A 84 -2.84 6.41 1.42
N LEU A 85 -3.39 6.63 0.23
CA LEU A 85 -3.01 7.77 -0.62
C LEU A 85 -3.39 9.11 0.03
N GLN A 86 -4.51 9.17 0.72
CA GLN A 86 -4.91 10.36 1.47
C GLN A 86 -3.91 10.68 2.57
N VAL A 87 -3.49 9.68 3.35
CA VAL A 87 -2.47 9.83 4.37
C VAL A 87 -1.14 10.29 3.76
N ALA A 88 -0.77 9.68 2.64
CA ALA A 88 0.47 10.04 1.92
C ALA A 88 0.49 11.52 1.53
N ARG A 89 -0.64 12.03 1.06
CA ARG A 89 -0.77 13.42 0.63
C ARG A 89 -0.87 14.38 1.82
N GLU A 90 -1.74 14.10 2.77
CA GLU A 90 -2.14 15.05 3.81
C GLU A 90 -1.26 15.01 5.06
N GLU A 91 -0.72 13.85 5.39
CA GLU A 91 0.06 13.66 6.61
C GLU A 91 1.55 13.47 6.36
N LEU A 92 1.91 12.79 5.27
CA LEU A 92 3.29 12.48 4.93
C LEU A 92 3.87 13.41 3.86
N PHE A 93 3.03 14.19 3.21
CA PHE A 93 3.41 15.22 2.22
C PHE A 93 4.21 14.69 1.03
N PHE A 94 3.96 13.46 0.61
CA PHE A 94 4.55 12.95 -0.61
C PHE A 94 3.90 13.58 -1.84
N GLU A 95 4.71 13.91 -2.82
CA GLU A 95 4.22 14.51 -4.07
C GLU A 95 3.89 13.48 -5.12
N THR A 96 4.57 12.34 -5.08
CA THR A 96 4.45 11.28 -6.08
C THR A 96 4.52 9.92 -5.41
N ILE A 97 3.64 9.03 -5.82
CA ILE A 97 3.62 7.64 -5.38
C ILE A 97 3.83 6.74 -6.58
N ARG A 98 4.57 5.66 -6.39
CA ARG A 98 4.79 4.63 -7.41
C ARG A 98 3.97 3.39 -7.11
N ALA A 99 3.71 2.62 -8.14
CA ALA A 99 3.16 1.27 -8.02
C ALA A 99 3.87 0.36 -9.02
N VAL A 100 4.09 -0.88 -8.63
CA VAL A 100 4.70 -1.90 -9.49
C VAL A 100 3.74 -3.09 -9.52
N VAL A 101 3.29 -3.46 -10.71
CA VAL A 101 2.29 -4.50 -10.90
C VAL A 101 2.77 -5.49 -11.95
N HIS A 102 2.61 -6.78 -11.68
CA HIS A 102 2.93 -7.80 -12.67
C HIS A 102 1.99 -7.68 -13.87
N ARG A 103 2.53 -7.84 -15.08
CA ARG A 103 1.81 -7.69 -16.34
C ARG A 103 0.54 -8.55 -16.41
N ASP A 104 0.58 -9.75 -15.83
CA ASP A 104 -0.55 -10.66 -15.81
C ASP A 104 -1.60 -10.34 -14.75
N ASN A 105 -1.31 -9.42 -13.85
CA ASN A 105 -2.23 -9.02 -12.80
C ASN A 105 -3.15 -7.90 -13.27
N GLU A 106 -4.11 -8.26 -14.11
CA GLU A 106 -5.03 -7.30 -14.72
C GLU A 106 -5.90 -6.57 -13.70
N LYS A 107 -6.28 -7.25 -12.63
CA LYS A 107 -7.12 -6.65 -11.57
C LYS A 107 -6.39 -5.52 -10.86
N SER A 108 -5.12 -5.73 -10.49
CA SER A 108 -4.31 -4.71 -9.85
C SER A 108 -4.01 -3.55 -10.80
N LEU A 109 -3.77 -3.83 -12.08
CA LEU A 109 -3.57 -2.79 -13.09
C LEU A 109 -4.81 -1.90 -13.21
N ARG A 110 -5.99 -2.51 -13.30
CA ARG A 110 -7.24 -1.75 -13.37
C ARG A 110 -7.47 -0.92 -12.12
N LEU A 111 -7.19 -1.48 -10.96
CA LEU A 111 -7.32 -0.75 -9.69
C LEU A 111 -6.38 0.45 -9.66
N CYS A 112 -5.12 0.28 -10.01
CA CYS A 112 -4.16 1.38 -10.05
C CYS A 112 -4.61 2.49 -11.01
N LYS A 113 -5.12 2.13 -12.18
CA LYS A 113 -5.66 3.11 -13.13
C LYS A 113 -6.87 3.86 -12.58
N LYS A 114 -7.76 3.16 -11.88
CA LYS A 114 -8.92 3.79 -11.22
C LYS A 114 -8.49 4.73 -10.09
N LEU A 115 -7.39 4.43 -9.43
CA LEU A 115 -6.82 5.30 -8.40
C LEU A 115 -6.09 6.51 -8.97
N GLY A 116 -5.92 6.58 -10.28
CA GLY A 116 -5.28 7.69 -10.97
C GLY A 116 -3.81 7.49 -11.30
N PHE A 117 -3.30 6.28 -11.16
CA PHE A 117 -1.94 5.97 -11.61
C PHE A 117 -1.87 5.91 -13.13
N ILE A 118 -0.78 6.36 -13.67
CA ILE A 118 -0.45 6.28 -15.10
C ILE A 118 0.79 5.42 -15.28
N VAL A 119 0.85 4.73 -16.42
CA VAL A 119 2.00 3.90 -16.75
C VAL A 119 3.22 4.79 -17.00
N ASP A 120 4.33 4.47 -16.36
CA ASP A 120 5.59 5.15 -16.55
C ASP A 120 6.35 4.52 -17.74
N ASN A 121 6.20 5.11 -18.90
CA ASN A 121 6.80 4.60 -20.14
C ASN A 121 8.34 4.63 -20.15
N LYS A 122 8.95 5.45 -19.28
CA LYS A 122 10.42 5.53 -19.19
C LYS A 122 11.04 4.29 -18.58
N ALA A 123 10.26 3.55 -17.79
CA ALA A 123 10.69 2.32 -17.14
C ALA A 123 10.25 1.08 -17.90
N GLU A 124 9.46 1.23 -18.96
CA GLU A 124 8.91 0.11 -19.71
C GLU A 124 9.93 -0.43 -20.71
N LYS A 125 10.37 -1.66 -20.48
CA LYS A 125 11.10 -2.46 -21.46
C LYS A 125 10.21 -3.61 -21.87
N ASP A 126 10.13 -3.90 -23.16
CA ASP A 126 9.21 -4.89 -23.74
C ASP A 126 9.30 -6.29 -23.13
N GLU A 127 10.43 -6.64 -22.53
CA GLU A 127 10.68 -7.95 -21.94
C GLU A 127 10.46 -7.99 -20.42
N ASN A 128 10.11 -6.86 -19.79
CA ASN A 128 9.95 -6.79 -18.36
C ASN A 128 8.53 -7.26 -17.95
N PRO A 129 8.40 -8.28 -17.07
CA PRO A 129 7.09 -8.72 -16.60
C PRO A 129 6.42 -7.72 -15.66
N TRP A 130 7.16 -6.69 -15.20
CA TRP A 130 6.66 -5.71 -14.25
C TRP A 130 6.29 -4.40 -14.97
N ILE A 131 5.10 -3.89 -14.65
CA ILE A 131 4.63 -2.60 -15.12
C ILE A 131 4.81 -1.58 -14.00
N PHE A 132 5.45 -0.47 -14.34
CA PHE A 132 5.72 0.63 -13.42
C PHE A 132 4.70 1.74 -13.66
N LEU A 133 4.05 2.19 -12.58
CA LEU A 133 3.05 3.25 -12.63
C LEU A 133 3.42 4.35 -11.64
N ARG A 134 2.94 5.56 -11.90
CA ARG A 134 3.14 6.72 -11.03
C ARG A 134 1.85 7.50 -10.89
N LYS A 135 1.69 8.12 -9.74
CA LYS A 135 0.57 9.02 -9.46
C LYS A 135 1.09 10.29 -8.81
N SER A 136 0.71 11.44 -9.35
CA SER A 136 0.90 12.73 -8.68
C SER A 136 -0.18 12.93 -7.63
N LEU A 137 0.23 13.36 -6.44
CA LEU A 137 -0.68 13.69 -5.34
C LEU A 137 -0.99 15.18 -5.24
N LYS A 138 -0.41 15.97 -6.14
CA LYS A 138 -0.68 17.40 -6.21
C LYS A 138 -2.05 17.71 -6.76
#